data_44c5e35167fc8409440f364d631e5d26
#
_entry.id   44c5e35167fc8409440f364d631e5d26
#
_cell.length_a   1.000
_cell.length_b   1.000
_cell.length_c   1.000
_cell.angle_alpha   90.00
_cell.angle_beta   90.00
_cell.angle_gamma   90.00
#
_symmetry.space_group_name_H-M   'P 1'
#
loop_
_entity.id
_entity.type
_entity.pdbx_description
1 polymer ?
#
loop_
_entity_poly.entity_id
_entity_poly.type
_entity_poly.pdbx_seq_one_letter_code
_entity_poly.pdbx_strand_id
1 'polypeptide(L)'
;AIAVPFIVNPVEYSYTSNNLSEAINYPLDLEPLYNPVDSGKCEIPKVDLRRGKHVLAILSLSCSHCRVAAKKFRLIKQNNPGIPIYFILNGDTASYRPFITDTKANNIPSSQCAGRTFIKLASMQLPRIYYLDNSIVVKKVDYFELSQYNIEDWLNTGKAK
;
A
#
# COMPACT_ATOMS: atom_id res chain seq x y z
N ALA A 1 20.12 -31.32 -15.03
CA ALA A 1 19.57 -31.15 -13.68
C ALA A 1 19.69 -29.70 -13.19
N ILE A 2 20.79 -29.01 -13.50
CA ILE A 2 21.03 -27.62 -13.06
C ILE A 2 20.12 -26.62 -13.77
N ALA A 3 19.64 -26.90 -14.98
CA ALA A 3 18.76 -26.04 -15.75
C ALA A 3 17.30 -26.01 -15.20
N VAL A 4 16.87 -27.02 -14.46
CA VAL A 4 15.49 -27.12 -13.95
C VAL A 4 15.09 -25.96 -13.03
N PRO A 5 15.89 -25.50 -12.05
CA PRO A 5 15.55 -24.36 -11.22
C PRO A 5 15.37 -23.06 -12.00
N PHE A 6 16.11 -22.88 -13.08
CA PHE A 6 16.01 -21.68 -13.93
C PHE A 6 14.74 -21.66 -14.78
N ILE A 7 14.15 -22.81 -15.09
CA ILE A 7 12.89 -22.90 -15.84
C ILE A 7 11.71 -22.61 -14.92
N VAL A 8 11.73 -23.08 -13.68
CA VAL A 8 10.65 -22.88 -12.69
C VAL A 8 10.56 -21.42 -12.27
N ASN A 9 11.67 -20.78 -11.95
CA ASN A 9 11.71 -19.40 -11.48
C ASN A 9 11.10 -18.38 -12.47
N PRO A 10 11.43 -18.41 -13.77
CA PRO A 10 10.79 -17.50 -14.73
C PRO A 10 9.28 -17.70 -14.85
N VAL A 11 8.80 -18.93 -14.73
CA VAL A 11 7.36 -19.23 -14.79
C VAL A 11 6.64 -18.67 -13.57
N GLU A 12 7.19 -18.88 -12.37
CA GLU A 12 6.62 -18.31 -11.15
C GLU A 12 6.63 -16.78 -11.18
N TYR A 13 7.70 -16.18 -11.66
CA TYR A 13 7.80 -14.74 -11.79
C TYR A 13 6.77 -14.17 -12.77
N SER A 14 6.59 -14.81 -13.92
CA SER A 14 5.60 -14.41 -14.91
C SER A 14 4.17 -14.56 -14.38
N TYR A 15 3.90 -15.62 -13.65
CA TYR A 15 2.61 -15.84 -13.01
C TYR A 15 2.30 -14.76 -11.98
N THR A 16 3.27 -14.43 -11.14
CA THR A 16 3.13 -13.39 -10.11
C THR A 16 2.90 -12.01 -10.73
N SER A 17 3.66 -11.66 -11.76
CA SER A 17 3.51 -10.37 -12.44
C SER A 17 2.16 -10.23 -13.17
N ASN A 18 1.69 -11.29 -13.79
CA ASN A 18 0.40 -11.28 -14.47
C ASN A 18 -0.79 -11.10 -13.51
N ASN A 19 -0.68 -11.64 -12.28
CA ASN A 19 -1.70 -11.47 -11.26
C ASN A 19 -1.68 -10.10 -10.58
N LEU A 20 -0.56 -9.39 -10.65
CA LEU A 20 -0.41 -8.07 -10.01
C LEU A 20 -1.01 -6.92 -10.83
N SER A 21 -1.20 -7.11 -12.14
CA SER A 21 -1.66 -6.06 -13.05
C SER A 21 -3.15 -6.12 -13.40
N GLU A 22 -3.90 -7.08 -12.90
CA GLU A 22 -5.34 -7.15 -13.18
C GLU A 22 -6.11 -6.04 -12.48
N ALA A 23 -6.91 -5.32 -13.27
CA ALA A 23 -7.90 -4.39 -12.72
C ALA A 23 -8.94 -5.19 -11.95
N ILE A 24 -9.04 -4.92 -10.67
CA ILE A 24 -9.95 -5.59 -9.75
C ILE A 24 -10.93 -4.56 -9.23
N ASN A 25 -12.21 -4.95 -9.11
CA ASN A 25 -13.25 -4.08 -8.57
C ASN A 25 -13.94 -4.83 -7.44
N TYR A 26 -13.40 -4.71 -6.23
CA TYR A 26 -14.03 -5.26 -5.04
C TYR A 26 -13.97 -4.26 -3.88
N PRO A 27 -14.97 -4.26 -3.00
CA PRO A 27 -14.96 -3.37 -1.84
C PRO A 27 -13.87 -3.79 -0.84
N LEU A 28 -13.10 -2.82 -0.37
CA LEU A 28 -12.20 -3.00 0.78
C LEU A 28 -12.94 -2.59 2.04
N ASP A 29 -13.01 -3.51 3.01
CA ASP A 29 -13.64 -3.22 4.30
C ASP A 29 -12.73 -2.31 5.14
N LEU A 30 -13.02 -1.01 5.10
CA LEU A 30 -12.31 0.02 5.87
C LEU A 30 -13.06 0.41 7.16
N GLU A 31 -14.29 -0.08 7.37
CA GLU A 31 -15.10 0.27 8.55
C GLU A 31 -14.40 -0.03 9.89
N PRO A 32 -13.65 -1.15 10.03
CA PRO A 32 -12.93 -1.42 11.28
C PRO A 32 -11.90 -0.34 11.65
N LEU A 33 -11.37 0.43 10.69
CA LEU A 33 -10.45 1.53 10.97
C LEU A 33 -11.14 2.73 11.65
N TYR A 34 -12.46 2.88 11.45
CA TYR A 34 -13.24 4.02 11.94
C TYR A 34 -14.13 3.66 13.13
N ASN A 35 -14.22 2.37 13.47
CA ASN A 35 -14.99 1.88 14.62
C ASN A 35 -14.05 1.55 15.77
N PRO A 36 -14.01 2.37 16.85
CA PRO A 36 -13.10 2.15 17.98
C PRO A 36 -13.33 0.83 18.74
N VAL A 37 -14.49 0.23 18.63
CA VAL A 37 -14.80 -1.05 19.27
C VAL A 37 -14.10 -2.22 18.57
N ASP A 38 -14.07 -2.19 17.24
CA ASP A 38 -13.47 -3.23 16.41
C ASP A 38 -12.00 -2.96 16.09
N SER A 39 -11.62 -1.68 16.05
CA SER A 39 -10.27 -1.26 15.72
C SER A 39 -9.25 -1.48 16.83
N GLY A 40 -9.66 -1.52 18.10
CA GLY A 40 -8.89 -1.71 19.35
C GLY A 40 -7.38 -1.43 19.39
N LYS A 41 -6.71 -1.52 18.25
CA LYS A 41 -5.28 -1.36 18.08
C LYS A 41 -4.92 -0.55 16.82
N CYS A 42 -5.89 0.17 16.25
CA CYS A 42 -5.68 1.01 15.08
C CYS A 42 -6.02 2.45 15.41
N GLU A 43 -5.16 3.37 15.03
CA GLU A 43 -5.46 4.79 15.05
C GLU A 43 -6.46 5.13 13.94
N ILE A 44 -7.46 5.93 14.24
CA ILE A 44 -8.42 6.40 13.24
C ILE A 44 -7.66 7.20 12.17
N PRO A 45 -7.85 6.88 10.88
CA PRO A 45 -7.19 7.64 9.82
C PRO A 45 -7.56 9.12 9.84
N LYS A 46 -6.57 9.97 9.57
CA LYS A 46 -6.72 11.44 9.56
C LYS A 46 -7.56 11.96 8.39
N VAL A 47 -7.82 11.10 7.41
CA VAL A 47 -8.68 11.37 6.24
C VAL A 47 -9.71 10.27 6.09
N ASP A 48 -10.83 10.55 5.46
CA ASP A 48 -11.83 9.52 5.18
C ASP A 48 -11.45 8.73 3.93
N LEU A 49 -10.75 7.62 4.14
CA LEU A 49 -10.31 6.70 3.07
C LEU A 49 -11.46 6.00 2.35
N ARG A 50 -12.68 6.07 2.92
CA ARG A 50 -13.88 5.45 2.34
C ARG A 50 -14.48 6.27 1.21
N ARG A 51 -14.05 7.53 1.04
CA ARG A 51 -14.59 8.44 0.04
C ARG A 51 -13.48 9.03 -0.83
N GLY A 52 -13.76 9.12 -2.13
CA GLY A 52 -12.82 9.64 -3.10
C GLY A 52 -11.71 8.67 -3.47
N LYS A 53 -10.73 9.16 -4.19
CA LYS A 53 -9.60 8.38 -4.66
C LYS A 53 -8.42 8.47 -3.69
N HIS A 54 -7.83 7.34 -3.35
CA HIS A 54 -6.66 7.24 -2.48
C HIS A 54 -5.68 6.18 -2.97
N VAL A 55 -4.39 6.45 -2.81
CA VAL A 55 -3.35 5.43 -2.90
C VAL A 55 -3.03 5.00 -1.47
N LEU A 56 -3.52 3.83 -1.09
CA LEU A 56 -3.36 3.28 0.25
C LEU A 56 -2.24 2.26 0.29
N ALA A 57 -1.23 2.50 1.11
CA ALA A 57 -0.14 1.56 1.32
C ALA A 57 -0.18 0.96 2.73
N ILE A 58 -0.24 -0.36 2.79
CA ILE A 58 -0.19 -1.14 4.03
C ILE A 58 1.23 -1.62 4.21
N LEU A 59 1.91 -1.12 5.25
CA LEU A 59 3.35 -1.30 5.44
C LEU A 59 3.66 -1.80 6.86
N SER A 60 4.70 -2.62 6.97
CA SER A 60 5.28 -2.96 8.27
C SER A 60 6.59 -2.20 8.49
N LEU A 61 6.78 -1.68 9.70
CA LEU A 61 7.96 -0.91 10.08
C LEU A 61 9.26 -1.74 10.05
N SER A 62 9.15 -3.07 10.19
CA SER A 62 10.28 -4.01 10.16
C SER A 62 10.55 -4.60 8.77
N CYS A 63 9.70 -4.35 7.80
CA CYS A 63 9.80 -4.94 6.46
C CYS A 63 10.73 -4.10 5.56
N SER A 64 11.77 -4.72 5.01
CA SER A 64 12.73 -4.05 4.12
C SER A 64 12.09 -3.56 2.81
N HIS A 65 11.21 -4.35 2.19
CA HIS A 65 10.49 -3.97 0.97
C HIS A 65 9.49 -2.84 1.23
N CYS A 66 8.89 -2.78 2.42
CA CYS A 66 8.06 -1.66 2.84
C CYS A 66 8.84 -0.35 2.93
N ARG A 67 10.10 -0.41 3.38
CA ARG A 67 10.99 0.76 3.38
C ARG A 67 11.29 1.25 1.96
N VAL A 68 11.52 0.34 1.01
CA VAL A 68 11.70 0.70 -0.40
C VAL A 68 10.45 1.37 -0.96
N ALA A 69 9.27 0.80 -0.72
CA ALA A 69 8.00 1.38 -1.12
C ALA A 69 7.81 2.79 -0.53
N ALA A 70 8.07 2.96 0.79
CA ALA A 70 7.93 4.25 1.46
C ALA A 70 8.88 5.32 0.88
N LYS A 71 10.12 4.95 0.52
CA LYS A 71 11.07 5.85 -0.15
C LYS A 71 10.56 6.29 -1.53
N LYS A 72 10.00 5.38 -2.31
CA LYS A 72 9.37 5.73 -3.60
C LYS A 72 8.18 6.68 -3.41
N PHE A 73 7.29 6.37 -2.48
CA PHE A 73 6.15 7.23 -2.17
C PHE A 73 6.56 8.62 -1.71
N ARG A 74 7.61 8.71 -0.90
CA ARG A 74 8.16 10.00 -0.47
C ARG A 74 8.54 10.88 -1.66
N LEU A 75 9.24 10.30 -2.65
CA LEU A 75 9.64 11.03 -3.87
C LEU A 75 8.43 11.45 -4.70
N ILE A 76 7.46 10.55 -4.88
CA ILE A 76 6.22 10.84 -5.60
C ILE A 76 5.47 12.00 -4.92
N LYS A 77 5.32 11.94 -3.59
CA LYS A 77 4.64 12.98 -2.81
C LYS A 77 5.40 14.32 -2.83
N GLN A 78 6.72 14.27 -2.86
CA GLN A 78 7.56 15.46 -2.98
C GLN A 78 7.41 16.14 -4.35
N ASN A 79 7.34 15.35 -5.43
CA ASN A 79 7.17 15.85 -6.79
C ASN A 79 5.75 16.38 -7.03
N ASN A 80 4.74 15.73 -6.44
CA ASN A 80 3.34 16.13 -6.55
C ASN A 80 2.63 15.98 -5.18
N PRO A 81 2.65 17.04 -4.35
CA PRO A 81 2.01 17.01 -3.03
C PRO A 81 0.50 16.75 -3.07
N GLY A 82 -0.17 16.97 -4.21
CA GLY A 82 -1.60 16.76 -4.39
C GLY A 82 -2.02 15.30 -4.47
N ILE A 83 -1.10 14.37 -4.71
CA ILE A 83 -1.44 12.94 -4.80
C ILE A 83 -1.92 12.43 -3.42
N PRO A 84 -3.13 11.82 -3.34
CA PRO A 84 -3.74 11.39 -2.08
C PRO A 84 -3.16 10.05 -1.61
N ILE A 85 -1.92 10.05 -1.13
CA ILE A 85 -1.23 8.88 -0.57
C ILE A 85 -1.49 8.82 0.93
N TYR A 86 -1.79 7.62 1.45
CA TYR A 86 -1.95 7.36 2.87
C TYR A 86 -1.28 6.05 3.28
N PHE A 87 -0.64 6.03 4.46
CA PHE A 87 -0.02 4.82 5.00
C PHE A 87 -0.79 4.27 6.19
N ILE A 88 -1.01 2.96 6.21
CA ILE A 88 -1.34 2.19 7.41
C ILE A 88 -0.09 1.42 7.82
N LEU A 89 0.43 1.74 9.01
CA LEU A 89 1.72 1.25 9.48
C LEU A 89 1.52 0.24 10.62
N ASN A 90 2.20 -0.89 10.53
CA ASN A 90 2.24 -1.88 11.61
C ASN A 90 3.65 -2.01 12.17
N GLY A 91 3.76 -2.03 13.47
CA GLY A 91 5.01 -2.21 14.20
C GLY A 91 4.95 -1.59 15.58
N ASP A 92 6.00 -1.76 16.36
CA ASP A 92 6.11 -1.15 17.67
C ASP A 92 6.46 0.35 17.56
N THR A 93 6.17 1.08 18.63
CA THR A 93 6.45 2.53 18.72
C THR A 93 7.95 2.85 18.59
N ALA A 94 8.82 1.94 19.03
CA ALA A 94 10.26 2.12 18.91
C ALA A 94 10.76 2.05 17.47
N SER A 95 10.10 1.25 16.63
CA SER A 95 10.44 1.08 15.21
C SER A 95 9.94 2.23 14.33
N TYR A 96 8.98 3.03 14.78
CA TYR A 96 8.39 4.11 13.99
C TYR A 96 9.42 5.20 13.62
N ARG A 97 10.13 5.71 14.61
CA ARG A 97 11.13 6.76 14.39
C ARG A 97 12.26 6.34 13.44
N PRO A 98 12.90 5.18 13.64
CA PRO A 98 13.89 4.66 12.68
C PRO A 98 13.35 4.51 11.26
N PHE A 99 12.12 4.02 11.12
CA PHE A 99 11.46 3.88 9.81
C PHE A 99 11.30 5.24 9.10
N ILE A 100 10.76 6.24 9.80
CA ILE A 100 10.56 7.58 9.22
C ILE A 100 11.89 8.26 8.92
N THR A 101 12.90 8.11 9.78
CA THR A 101 14.24 8.69 9.56
C THR A 101 14.91 8.10 8.33
N ASP A 102 14.84 6.77 8.16
CA ASP A 102 15.42 6.08 7.00
C ASP A 102 14.68 6.38 5.70
N THR A 103 13.36 6.37 5.74
CA THR A 103 12.54 6.56 4.52
C THR A 103 12.29 8.01 4.18
N LYS A 104 12.43 8.92 5.17
CA LYS A 104 12.07 10.35 5.08
C LYS A 104 10.63 10.59 4.64
N ALA A 105 9.74 9.64 4.96
CA ALA A 105 8.33 9.66 4.53
C ALA A 105 7.41 10.44 5.47
N ASN A 106 7.94 11.40 6.22
CA ASN A 106 7.19 12.28 7.13
C ASN A 106 6.22 13.23 6.41
N ASN A 107 6.35 13.37 5.09
CA ASN A 107 5.43 14.15 4.25
C ASN A 107 4.16 13.36 3.85
N ILE A 108 4.05 12.10 4.25
CA ILE A 108 2.90 11.24 3.94
C ILE A 108 2.09 11.01 5.21
N PRO A 109 0.78 11.33 5.21
CA PRO A 109 -0.08 11.06 6.35
C PRO A 109 -0.18 9.57 6.61
N SER A 110 -0.17 9.19 7.88
CA SER A 110 -0.20 7.80 8.29
C SER A 110 -0.97 7.59 9.60
N SER A 111 -1.42 6.37 9.80
CA SER A 111 -1.97 5.84 11.05
C SER A 111 -1.31 4.53 11.40
N GLN A 112 -1.11 4.27 12.69
CA GLN A 112 -0.67 2.96 13.16
C GLN A 112 -1.85 2.01 13.30
N CYS A 113 -1.64 0.76 12.94
CA CYS A 113 -2.66 -0.28 13.05
C CYS A 113 -2.00 -1.62 13.32
N ALA A 114 -2.59 -2.39 14.23
CA ALA A 114 -2.10 -3.71 14.60
C ALA A 114 -3.23 -4.73 14.66
N GLY A 115 -2.85 -6.00 14.81
CA GLY A 115 -3.78 -7.08 15.00
C GLY A 115 -4.56 -7.47 13.75
N ARG A 116 -5.76 -8.00 13.97
CA ARG A 116 -6.58 -8.65 12.94
C ARG A 116 -6.95 -7.70 11.79
N THR A 117 -7.25 -6.44 12.09
CA THR A 117 -7.59 -5.43 11.08
C THR A 117 -6.43 -5.19 10.11
N PHE A 118 -5.21 -5.03 10.65
CA PHE A 118 -4.02 -4.88 9.81
C PHE A 118 -3.80 -6.11 8.91
N ILE A 119 -3.90 -7.32 9.48
CA ILE A 119 -3.70 -8.57 8.73
C ILE A 119 -4.68 -8.70 7.58
N LYS A 120 -5.95 -8.35 7.80
CA LYS A 120 -6.97 -8.35 6.74
C LYS A 120 -6.65 -7.36 5.62
N LEU A 121 -6.24 -6.13 5.97
CA LEU A 121 -5.87 -5.12 4.99
C LEU A 121 -4.62 -5.50 4.20
N ALA A 122 -3.62 -6.08 4.86
CA ALA A 122 -2.39 -6.56 4.21
C ALA A 122 -2.63 -7.74 3.27
N SER A 123 -3.69 -8.54 3.52
CA SER A 123 -4.02 -9.72 2.71
C SER A 123 -2.82 -10.66 2.50
N MET A 124 -2.09 -10.94 3.59
CA MET A 124 -0.93 -11.84 3.65
C MET A 124 0.31 -11.41 2.84
N GLN A 125 0.35 -10.20 2.32
CA GLN A 125 1.48 -9.69 1.53
C GLN A 125 1.85 -8.26 1.93
N LEU A 126 3.15 -8.00 2.08
CA LEU A 126 3.69 -6.67 2.37
C LEU A 126 4.91 -6.36 1.47
N PRO A 127 5.02 -5.12 1.00
CA PRO A 127 4.02 -4.06 1.07
C PRO A 127 2.76 -4.40 0.27
N ARG A 128 1.61 -3.93 0.73
CA ARG A 128 0.36 -4.01 -0.04
C ARG A 128 -0.06 -2.61 -0.45
N ILE A 129 -0.25 -2.38 -1.73
CA ILE A 129 -0.60 -1.07 -2.28
C ILE A 129 -1.91 -1.19 -3.05
N TYR A 130 -2.88 -0.36 -2.68
CA TYR A 130 -4.20 -0.29 -3.30
C TYR A 130 -4.44 1.08 -3.93
N TYR A 131 -4.99 1.09 -5.14
CA TYR A 131 -5.68 2.26 -5.66
C TYR A 131 -7.15 2.11 -5.30
N LEU A 132 -7.65 3.04 -4.50
CA LEU A 132 -9.03 3.04 -4.00
C LEU A 132 -9.84 4.14 -4.67
N ASP A 133 -11.05 3.81 -5.07
CA ASP A 133 -12.06 4.78 -5.47
C ASP A 133 -13.34 4.48 -4.67
N ASN A 134 -13.68 5.35 -3.71
CA ASN A 134 -14.82 5.18 -2.80
C ASN A 134 -14.86 3.79 -2.14
N SER A 135 -13.77 3.37 -1.51
CA SER A 135 -13.55 2.04 -0.89
C SER A 135 -13.47 0.87 -1.87
N ILE A 136 -13.59 1.09 -3.17
CA ILE A 136 -13.40 0.03 -4.16
C ILE A 136 -11.93 -0.06 -4.53
N VAL A 137 -11.36 -1.25 -4.42
CA VAL A 137 -10.01 -1.53 -4.93
C VAL A 137 -10.10 -1.65 -6.45
N VAL A 138 -9.61 -0.63 -7.15
CA VAL A 138 -9.58 -0.62 -8.62
C VAL A 138 -8.29 -1.23 -9.17
N LYS A 139 -7.22 -1.21 -8.38
CA LYS A 139 -5.95 -1.84 -8.71
C LYS A 139 -5.15 -2.21 -7.45
N LYS A 140 -4.48 -3.36 -7.49
CA LYS A 140 -3.34 -3.69 -6.61
C LYS A 140 -2.06 -3.42 -7.37
N VAL A 141 -1.08 -2.84 -6.70
CA VAL A 141 0.20 -2.48 -7.29
C VAL A 141 1.31 -3.07 -6.46
N ASP A 142 2.28 -3.68 -7.12
CA ASP A 142 3.54 -4.04 -6.48
C ASP A 142 4.44 -2.80 -6.37
N TYR A 143 5.33 -2.78 -5.37
CA TYR A 143 6.24 -1.64 -5.19
C TYR A 143 7.25 -1.49 -6.34
N PHE A 144 7.51 -2.55 -7.12
CA PHE A 144 8.31 -2.47 -8.35
C PHE A 144 7.61 -1.66 -9.45
N GLU A 145 6.30 -1.84 -9.58
CA GLU A 145 5.47 -1.18 -10.59
C GLU A 145 4.98 0.20 -10.14
N LEU A 146 5.24 0.58 -8.90
CA LEU A 146 4.83 1.86 -8.36
C LEU A 146 5.46 3.00 -9.16
N SER A 147 4.63 3.79 -9.81
CA SER A 147 5.01 4.87 -10.71
C SER A 147 4.14 6.09 -10.50
N GLN A 148 4.77 7.26 -10.39
CA GLN A 148 4.06 8.54 -10.32
C GLN A 148 3.15 8.75 -11.54
N TYR A 149 3.65 8.46 -12.73
CA TYR A 149 2.88 8.57 -13.97
C TYR A 149 1.60 7.75 -13.95
N ASN A 150 1.67 6.49 -13.50
CA ASN A 150 0.49 5.61 -13.43
C ASN A 150 -0.54 6.10 -12.42
N ILE A 151 -0.09 6.65 -11.30
CA ILE A 151 -0.98 7.24 -10.30
C ILE A 151 -1.68 8.46 -10.86
N GLU A 152 -0.93 9.38 -11.46
CA GLU A 152 -1.47 10.62 -12.03
C GLU A 152 -2.42 10.34 -13.20
N ASP A 153 -2.08 9.40 -14.08
CA ASP A 153 -2.94 8.97 -15.17
C ASP A 153 -4.27 8.42 -14.65
N TRP A 154 -4.23 7.54 -13.63
CA TRP A 154 -5.43 7.05 -12.98
C TRP A 154 -6.27 8.15 -12.31
N LEU A 155 -5.62 9.06 -11.60
CA LEU A 155 -6.32 10.17 -10.94
C LEU A 155 -7.05 11.07 -11.95
N ASN A 156 -6.45 11.30 -13.11
CA ASN A 156 -6.97 12.17 -14.16
C ASN A 156 -8.00 11.50 -15.05
N THR A 157 -7.79 10.23 -15.40
CA THR A 157 -8.66 9.52 -16.37
C THR A 157 -9.71 8.65 -15.71
N GLY A 158 -9.54 8.32 -14.43
CA GLY A 158 -10.38 7.36 -13.72
C GLY A 158 -10.13 5.90 -14.10
N LYS A 159 -9.19 5.63 -15.01
CA LYS A 159 -8.83 4.28 -15.46
C LYS A 159 -7.47 3.92 -14.90
N ALA A 160 -7.43 2.90 -14.03
CA ALA A 160 -6.17 2.30 -13.59
C ALA A 160 -5.66 1.33 -14.66
N LYS A 161 -4.48 1.59 -15.19
CA LYS A 161 -3.79 0.72 -16.16
C LYS A 161 -2.93 -0.31 -15.44
#